data_04095e3d4b52861cfe48783772b9bab3
#
_entry.id   04095e3d4b52861cfe48783772b9bab3
#
_cell.length_a   1.000
_cell.length_b   1.000
_cell.length_c   1.000
_cell.angle_alpha   90.00
_cell.angle_beta   90.00
_cell.angle_gamma   90.00
#
_symmetry.space_group_name_H-M   'P 1'
#
loop_
_entity.id
_entity.type
_entity.pdbx_description
1 polymer ?
#
loop_
_entity_poly.entity_id
_entity_poly.type
_entity_poly.pdbx_seq_one_letter_code
_entity_poly.pdbx_strand_id
1 'polypeptide(L)'
;MDLSRHLRYFVVTAEELHFGRAAEVIGIAQPPLSQSVQRLERELGVELFDRSRRQVRLTTAGHLLLDEARELLAREERLRTLMRKAGDGALGVLRAGVPPETPAVALQALSRRITDEVPELDVDLQELTTAEQLRLLASAQLDVGLVHHPVDAADLRFGPTVEVTLGIVLPRTSPLARLREIGLCDLAGHDLVLAPRATAPGWHDHVLDVCRADGFTPARIRHARNPEFLLGLVLSGHGVAFEQEALARREPRVAWRPLAGDPLRRGMSAAWPADTAHPAAPRFGALAEAVLTGEGNPATPPAPDAPRPWSVVYTPNR
;
A
#
# COMPACT_ATOMS: atom_id res chain seq x y z
N MET A 1 -9.03 -11.64 -34.02
CA MET A 1 -8.45 -12.22 -32.78
C MET A 1 -9.00 -11.47 -31.58
N ASP A 2 -9.25 -12.11 -30.47
CA ASP A 2 -9.50 -11.42 -29.19
C ASP A 2 -8.15 -11.06 -28.57
N LEU A 3 -7.63 -9.90 -28.94
CA LEU A 3 -6.30 -9.43 -28.50
C LEU A 3 -6.21 -9.37 -26.97
N SER A 4 -7.24 -8.84 -26.31
CA SER A 4 -7.26 -8.71 -24.86
C SER A 4 -7.10 -10.06 -24.15
N ARG A 5 -7.76 -11.10 -24.64
CA ARG A 5 -7.61 -12.45 -24.09
C ARG A 5 -6.20 -13.00 -24.27
N HIS A 6 -5.59 -12.81 -25.44
CA HIS A 6 -4.23 -13.27 -25.69
C HIS A 6 -3.20 -12.52 -24.86
N LEU A 7 -3.39 -11.19 -24.67
CA LEU A 7 -2.55 -10.39 -23.79
C LEU A 7 -2.67 -10.81 -22.32
N ARG A 8 -3.89 -11.12 -21.81
CA ARG A 8 -4.04 -11.65 -20.45
C ARG A 8 -3.29 -12.96 -20.25
N TYR A 9 -3.40 -13.87 -21.22
CA TYR A 9 -2.68 -15.14 -21.16
C TYR A 9 -1.17 -14.97 -21.21
N PHE A 10 -0.70 -14.03 -22.03
CA PHE A 10 0.72 -13.66 -22.08
C PHE A 10 1.19 -13.07 -20.73
N VAL A 11 0.48 -12.10 -20.15
CA VAL A 11 0.86 -11.44 -18.88
C VAL A 11 0.96 -12.48 -17.75
N VAL A 12 -0.05 -13.33 -17.56
CA VAL A 12 0.02 -14.37 -16.52
C VAL A 12 1.16 -15.36 -16.77
N THR A 13 1.42 -15.72 -18.04
CA THR A 13 2.54 -16.61 -18.37
C THR A 13 3.89 -15.94 -18.09
N ALA A 14 4.00 -14.62 -18.31
CA ALA A 14 5.19 -13.82 -18.04
C ALA A 14 5.47 -13.66 -16.52
N GLU A 15 4.43 -13.59 -15.71
CA GLU A 15 4.52 -13.50 -14.25
C GLU A 15 4.93 -14.84 -13.63
N GLU A 16 4.36 -15.94 -14.13
CA GLU A 16 4.66 -17.28 -13.62
C GLU A 16 5.95 -17.89 -14.17
N LEU A 17 6.41 -17.43 -15.34
CA LEU A 17 7.54 -18.01 -16.09
C LEU A 17 7.45 -19.54 -16.25
N HIS A 18 6.20 -20.07 -16.20
CA HIS A 18 5.89 -21.49 -16.28
C HIS A 18 4.48 -21.72 -16.83
N PHE A 19 4.38 -22.25 -18.05
CA PHE A 19 3.08 -22.43 -18.74
C PHE A 19 2.06 -23.30 -17.98
N GLY A 20 2.51 -24.32 -17.24
CA GLY A 20 1.62 -25.15 -16.41
C GLY A 20 1.00 -24.36 -15.27
N ARG A 21 1.81 -23.63 -14.48
CA ARG A 21 1.31 -22.78 -13.37
C ARG A 21 0.41 -21.67 -13.91
N ALA A 22 0.80 -21.01 -14.99
CA ALA A 22 -0.01 -19.97 -15.61
C ALA A 22 -1.38 -20.52 -16.06
N ALA A 23 -1.44 -21.74 -16.59
CA ALA A 23 -2.68 -22.39 -16.96
C ALA A 23 -3.58 -22.70 -15.73
N GLU A 24 -2.99 -23.13 -14.63
CA GLU A 24 -3.67 -23.34 -13.34
C GLU A 24 -4.25 -22.02 -12.80
N VAL A 25 -3.48 -20.94 -12.81
CA VAL A 25 -3.91 -19.59 -12.37
C VAL A 25 -5.11 -19.11 -13.21
N ILE A 26 -5.09 -19.34 -14.53
CA ILE A 26 -6.16 -18.93 -15.45
C ILE A 26 -7.37 -19.88 -15.38
N GLY A 27 -7.19 -21.09 -14.86
CA GLY A 27 -8.25 -22.10 -14.80
C GLY A 27 -8.49 -22.81 -16.13
N ILE A 28 -7.47 -22.99 -16.97
CA ILE A 28 -7.54 -23.69 -18.27
C ILE A 28 -6.47 -24.78 -18.38
N ALA A 29 -6.59 -25.64 -19.39
CA ALA A 29 -5.52 -26.59 -19.71
C ALA A 29 -4.30 -25.88 -20.34
N GLN A 30 -3.11 -26.43 -20.14
CA GLN A 30 -1.86 -25.85 -20.68
C GLN A 30 -1.82 -25.75 -22.22
N PRO A 31 -2.32 -26.72 -23.01
CA PRO A 31 -2.24 -26.64 -24.47
C PRO A 31 -2.94 -25.42 -25.09
N PRO A 32 -4.21 -25.05 -24.72
CA PRO A 32 -4.84 -23.83 -25.24
C PRO A 32 -4.12 -22.55 -24.81
N LEU A 33 -3.51 -22.48 -23.62
CA LEU A 33 -2.68 -21.35 -23.22
C LEU A 33 -1.46 -21.21 -24.13
N SER A 34 -0.72 -22.30 -24.33
CA SER A 34 0.49 -22.30 -25.18
C SER A 34 0.16 -21.91 -26.63
N GLN A 35 -0.96 -22.43 -27.17
CA GLN A 35 -1.43 -22.07 -28.51
C GLN A 35 -1.82 -20.59 -28.61
N SER A 36 -2.42 -20.04 -27.57
CA SER A 36 -2.79 -18.62 -27.49
C SER A 36 -1.55 -17.71 -27.54
N VAL A 37 -0.55 -18.03 -26.73
CA VAL A 37 0.71 -17.28 -26.72
C VAL A 37 1.44 -17.40 -28.06
N GLN A 38 1.54 -18.60 -28.63
CA GLN A 38 2.14 -18.79 -29.96
C GLN A 38 1.39 -18.05 -31.08
N ARG A 39 0.07 -17.92 -30.96
CA ARG A 39 -0.71 -17.13 -31.91
C ARG A 39 -0.41 -15.65 -31.79
N LEU A 40 -0.23 -15.14 -30.55
CA LEU A 40 0.19 -13.77 -30.30
C LEU A 40 1.59 -13.50 -30.87
N GLU A 41 2.56 -14.39 -30.64
CA GLU A 41 3.92 -14.31 -31.20
C GLU A 41 3.92 -14.25 -32.74
N ARG A 42 3.10 -15.11 -33.38
CA ARG A 42 2.98 -15.11 -34.85
C ARG A 42 2.34 -13.83 -35.41
N GLU A 43 1.37 -13.27 -34.71
CA GLU A 43 0.70 -12.04 -35.14
C GLU A 43 1.59 -10.81 -34.97
N LEU A 44 2.37 -10.76 -33.90
CA LEU A 44 3.34 -9.70 -33.65
C LEU A 44 4.66 -9.89 -34.43
N GLY A 45 4.89 -11.07 -35.00
CA GLY A 45 6.08 -11.38 -35.77
C GLY A 45 7.37 -11.50 -34.94
N VAL A 46 7.23 -11.67 -33.62
CA VAL A 46 8.36 -11.75 -32.68
C VAL A 46 8.13 -12.84 -31.63
N GLU A 47 9.20 -13.48 -31.18
CA GLU A 47 9.15 -14.37 -30.03
C GLU A 47 9.12 -13.57 -28.73
N LEU A 48 8.19 -13.90 -27.84
CA LEU A 48 8.04 -13.25 -26.53
C LEU A 48 8.70 -14.05 -25.42
N PHE A 49 8.83 -15.37 -25.60
CA PHE A 49 9.48 -16.26 -24.65
C PHE A 49 10.65 -17.02 -25.29
N ASP A 50 11.78 -17.00 -24.60
CA ASP A 50 12.90 -17.91 -24.90
C ASP A 50 12.59 -19.28 -24.29
N ARG A 51 12.40 -20.26 -25.17
CA ARG A 51 12.10 -21.68 -24.82
C ARG A 51 13.28 -22.61 -25.06
N SER A 52 14.42 -22.07 -25.51
CA SER A 52 15.61 -22.84 -25.85
C SER A 52 16.29 -23.44 -24.61
N ARG A 53 15.96 -22.94 -23.43
CA ARG A 53 16.55 -23.36 -22.14
C ARG A 53 15.55 -24.14 -21.30
N ARG A 54 16.07 -24.85 -20.28
CA ARG A 54 15.25 -25.62 -19.34
C ARG A 54 14.23 -24.76 -18.57
N GLN A 55 14.42 -23.44 -18.50
CA GLN A 55 13.52 -22.48 -17.88
C GLN A 55 13.03 -21.47 -18.91
N VAL A 56 11.73 -21.22 -18.93
CA VAL A 56 11.10 -20.18 -19.75
C VAL A 56 11.54 -18.81 -19.25
N ARG A 57 11.95 -17.94 -20.18
CA ARG A 57 12.32 -16.54 -19.90
C ARG A 57 11.68 -15.62 -20.92
N LEU A 58 11.44 -14.37 -20.53
CA LEU A 58 11.03 -13.34 -21.48
C LEU A 58 12.20 -12.94 -22.39
N THR A 59 11.92 -12.70 -23.65
CA THR A 59 12.79 -12.01 -24.59
C THR A 59 12.76 -10.50 -24.32
N THR A 60 13.60 -9.73 -24.99
CA THR A 60 13.53 -8.25 -24.95
C THR A 60 12.16 -7.76 -25.43
N ALA A 61 11.62 -8.35 -26.51
CA ALA A 61 10.26 -8.04 -27.00
C ALA A 61 9.19 -8.44 -25.98
N GLY A 62 9.39 -9.57 -25.27
CA GLY A 62 8.50 -9.98 -24.18
C GLY A 62 8.46 -8.99 -23.02
N HIS A 63 9.59 -8.44 -22.61
CA HIS A 63 9.63 -7.40 -21.57
C HIS A 63 8.89 -6.13 -22.01
N LEU A 64 9.17 -5.63 -23.22
CA LEU A 64 8.49 -4.46 -23.77
C LEU A 64 6.96 -4.68 -23.84
N LEU A 65 6.54 -5.84 -24.37
CA LEU A 65 5.12 -6.14 -24.46
C LEU A 65 4.46 -6.30 -23.09
N LEU A 66 5.19 -6.75 -22.06
CA LEU A 66 4.61 -6.96 -20.73
C LEU A 66 4.08 -5.66 -20.12
N ASP A 67 4.87 -4.60 -20.22
CA ASP A 67 4.50 -3.29 -19.69
C ASP A 67 3.32 -2.69 -20.48
N GLU A 68 3.40 -2.69 -21.82
CA GLU A 68 2.33 -2.21 -22.70
C GLU A 68 1.02 -3.03 -22.57
N ALA A 69 1.14 -4.35 -22.42
CA ALA A 69 -0.02 -5.23 -22.26
C ALA A 69 -0.75 -4.97 -20.93
N ARG A 70 0.00 -4.72 -19.86
CA ARG A 70 -0.58 -4.36 -18.56
C ARG A 70 -1.37 -3.06 -18.63
N GLU A 71 -0.81 -2.04 -19.28
CA GLU A 71 -1.51 -0.76 -19.47
C GLU A 71 -2.79 -0.92 -20.30
N LEU A 72 -2.70 -1.62 -21.43
CA LEU A 72 -3.86 -1.83 -22.31
C LEU A 72 -4.98 -2.58 -21.60
N LEU A 73 -4.66 -3.64 -20.86
CA LEU A 73 -5.63 -4.41 -20.09
C LEU A 73 -6.25 -3.59 -18.96
N ALA A 74 -5.46 -2.74 -18.29
CA ALA A 74 -5.96 -1.83 -17.27
C ALA A 74 -6.94 -0.79 -17.88
N ARG A 75 -6.63 -0.24 -19.06
CA ARG A 75 -7.52 0.69 -19.78
C ARG A 75 -8.82 0.02 -20.25
N GLU A 76 -8.75 -1.22 -20.70
CA GLU A 76 -9.95 -2.01 -21.06
C GLU A 76 -10.86 -2.23 -19.84
N GLU A 77 -10.31 -2.64 -18.72
CA GLU A 77 -11.07 -2.87 -17.49
C GLU A 77 -11.68 -1.57 -16.96
N ARG A 78 -10.93 -0.47 -17.05
CA ARG A 78 -11.42 0.87 -16.73
C ARG A 78 -12.64 1.24 -17.58
N LEU A 79 -12.57 1.04 -18.91
CA LEU A 79 -13.69 1.32 -19.81
C LEU A 79 -14.93 0.51 -19.41
N ARG A 80 -14.77 -0.78 -19.16
CA ARG A 80 -15.87 -1.66 -18.73
C ARG A 80 -16.49 -1.18 -17.41
N THR A 81 -15.65 -0.78 -16.46
CA THR A 81 -16.09 -0.27 -15.14
C THR A 81 -16.85 1.02 -15.28
N LEU A 82 -16.36 1.98 -16.09
CA LEU A 82 -17.05 3.26 -16.34
C LEU A 82 -18.42 3.05 -16.99
N MET A 83 -18.51 2.13 -17.99
CA MET A 83 -19.78 1.83 -18.64
C MET A 83 -20.79 1.17 -17.69
N ARG A 84 -20.32 0.31 -16.81
CA ARG A 84 -21.15 -0.30 -15.76
C ARG A 84 -21.65 0.76 -14.77
N LYS A 85 -20.74 1.60 -14.22
CA LYS A 85 -21.11 2.72 -13.33
C LYS A 85 -22.16 3.64 -13.97
N ALA A 86 -21.99 3.95 -15.24
CA ALA A 86 -22.95 4.79 -15.97
C ALA A 86 -24.32 4.10 -16.12
N GLY A 87 -24.34 2.79 -16.35
CA GLY A 87 -25.57 2.00 -16.47
C GLY A 87 -26.32 1.81 -15.15
N ASP A 88 -25.59 1.66 -14.05
CA ASP A 88 -26.15 1.35 -12.72
C ASP A 88 -26.52 2.61 -11.93
N GLY A 89 -26.31 3.82 -12.46
CA GLY A 89 -26.50 5.07 -11.72
C GLY A 89 -25.52 5.25 -10.53
N ALA A 90 -24.48 4.43 -10.46
CA ALA A 90 -23.53 4.36 -9.34
C ALA A 90 -22.47 5.48 -9.38
N LEU A 91 -22.70 6.54 -10.14
CA LEU A 91 -21.84 7.75 -10.16
C LEU A 91 -21.93 8.57 -8.87
N GLY A 92 -22.90 8.28 -8.00
CA GLY A 92 -23.04 8.92 -6.69
C GLY A 92 -22.22 8.30 -5.55
N VAL A 93 -21.57 7.14 -5.77
CA VAL A 93 -20.76 6.48 -4.74
C VAL A 93 -19.28 6.71 -5.02
N LEU A 94 -18.58 7.36 -4.07
CA LEU A 94 -17.13 7.54 -4.12
C LEU A 94 -16.44 6.32 -3.49
N ARG A 95 -15.68 5.57 -4.28
CA ARG A 95 -14.83 4.49 -3.78
C ARG A 95 -13.48 5.03 -3.39
N ALA A 96 -13.18 4.99 -2.09
CA ALA A 96 -11.98 5.60 -1.54
C ALA A 96 -11.09 4.57 -0.83
N GLY A 97 -9.80 4.55 -1.17
CA GLY A 97 -8.80 3.71 -0.54
C GLY A 97 -8.09 4.41 0.61
N VAL A 98 -7.88 3.69 1.71
CA VAL A 98 -7.07 4.14 2.84
C VAL A 98 -6.01 3.08 3.19
N PRO A 99 -4.79 3.47 3.61
CA PRO A 99 -3.75 2.52 3.99
C PRO A 99 -4.14 1.70 5.23
N PRO A 100 -3.67 0.43 5.34
CA PRO A 100 -3.99 -0.46 6.48
C PRO A 100 -3.54 0.07 7.84
N GLU A 101 -2.53 0.93 7.88
CA GLU A 101 -2.02 1.55 9.10
C GLU A 101 -2.77 2.82 9.51
N THR A 102 -3.82 3.21 8.77
CA THR A 102 -4.62 4.39 9.11
C THR A 102 -5.22 4.26 10.52
N PRO A 103 -4.90 5.20 11.44
CA PRO A 103 -5.41 5.11 12.80
C PRO A 103 -6.95 5.20 12.84
N ALA A 104 -7.57 4.41 13.70
CA ALA A 104 -9.04 4.41 13.86
C ALA A 104 -9.62 5.81 14.13
N VAL A 105 -8.89 6.65 14.88
CA VAL A 105 -9.29 8.04 15.16
C VAL A 105 -9.27 8.92 13.90
N ALA A 106 -8.30 8.70 13.01
CA ALA A 106 -8.23 9.42 11.73
C ALA A 106 -9.35 8.95 10.78
N LEU A 107 -9.60 7.63 10.72
CA LEU A 107 -10.69 7.08 9.93
C LEU A 107 -12.06 7.60 10.41
N GLN A 108 -12.27 7.63 11.73
CA GLN A 108 -13.48 8.19 12.33
C GLN A 108 -13.63 9.68 11.99
N ALA A 109 -12.57 10.47 12.15
CA ALA A 109 -12.58 11.90 11.84
C ALA A 109 -12.88 12.17 10.36
N LEU A 110 -12.28 11.38 9.45
CA LEU A 110 -12.53 11.45 8.02
C LEU A 110 -14.00 11.12 7.70
N SER A 111 -14.50 10.00 8.20
CA SER A 111 -15.90 9.58 7.98
C SER A 111 -16.88 10.62 8.47
N ARG A 112 -16.65 11.19 9.67
CA ARG A 112 -17.49 12.23 10.24
C ARG A 112 -17.49 13.49 9.37
N ARG A 113 -16.32 13.98 8.97
CA ARG A 113 -16.23 15.15 8.10
C ARG A 113 -16.92 14.95 6.76
N ILE A 114 -16.79 13.77 6.16
CA ILE A 114 -17.50 13.44 4.92
C ILE A 114 -19.00 13.57 5.14
N THR A 115 -19.55 12.97 6.20
CA THR A 115 -20.98 13.04 6.52
C THR A 115 -21.45 14.48 6.79
N ASP A 116 -20.65 15.26 7.52
CA ASP A 116 -21.02 16.64 7.91
C ASP A 116 -20.92 17.62 6.72
N GLU A 117 -19.90 17.46 5.86
CA GLU A 117 -19.61 18.43 4.78
C GLU A 117 -20.19 18.05 3.41
N VAL A 118 -20.46 16.76 3.20
CA VAL A 118 -20.99 16.25 1.90
C VAL A 118 -22.02 15.14 2.19
N PRO A 119 -23.16 15.46 2.86
CA PRO A 119 -24.13 14.47 3.34
C PRO A 119 -24.79 13.65 2.23
N GLU A 120 -24.77 14.14 0.99
CA GLU A 120 -25.33 13.44 -0.19
C GLU A 120 -24.35 12.47 -0.85
N LEU A 121 -23.09 12.45 -0.39
CA LEU A 121 -22.05 11.58 -0.95
C LEU A 121 -22.00 10.26 -0.19
N ASP A 122 -22.34 9.19 -0.86
CA ASP A 122 -22.06 7.85 -0.36
C ASP A 122 -20.58 7.50 -0.60
N VAL A 123 -19.87 7.05 0.43
CA VAL A 123 -18.44 6.74 0.35
C VAL A 123 -18.20 5.30 0.79
N ASP A 124 -17.72 4.49 -0.16
CA ASP A 124 -17.23 3.12 0.07
C ASP A 124 -15.74 3.18 0.42
N LEU A 125 -15.41 3.09 1.72
CA LEU A 125 -14.03 3.08 2.21
C LEU A 125 -13.45 1.67 2.19
N GLN A 126 -12.30 1.52 1.55
CA GLN A 126 -11.59 0.24 1.42
C GLN A 126 -10.19 0.33 2.02
N GLU A 127 -9.82 -0.67 2.83
CA GLU A 127 -8.45 -0.83 3.33
C GLU A 127 -7.57 -1.45 2.24
N LEU A 128 -6.62 -0.67 1.70
CA LEU A 128 -5.81 -1.03 0.54
C LEU A 128 -4.38 -0.51 0.68
N THR A 129 -3.40 -1.32 0.37
CA THR A 129 -2.00 -0.90 0.25
C THR A 129 -1.81 0.09 -0.90
N THR A 130 -0.74 0.90 -0.87
CA THR A 130 -0.45 1.85 -1.95
C THR A 130 -0.40 1.17 -3.32
N ALA A 131 0.21 -0.01 -3.42
CA ALA A 131 0.28 -0.74 -4.69
C ALA A 131 -1.10 -1.20 -5.20
N GLU A 132 -1.98 -1.65 -4.29
CA GLU A 132 -3.36 -2.03 -4.63
C GLU A 132 -4.16 -0.81 -5.06
N GLN A 133 -4.04 0.31 -4.33
CA GLN A 133 -4.71 1.56 -4.68
C GLN A 133 -4.32 2.04 -6.08
N LEU A 134 -3.02 2.09 -6.40
CA LEU A 134 -2.55 2.50 -7.72
C LEU A 134 -3.13 1.62 -8.84
N ARG A 135 -3.14 0.31 -8.64
CA ARG A 135 -3.72 -0.63 -9.60
C ARG A 135 -5.23 -0.43 -9.78
N LEU A 136 -5.97 -0.21 -8.70
CA LEU A 136 -7.42 0.00 -8.74
C LEU A 136 -7.80 1.38 -9.30
N LEU A 137 -6.99 2.42 -9.04
CA LEU A 137 -7.14 3.73 -9.68
C LEU A 137 -6.94 3.63 -11.20
N ALA A 138 -5.90 2.93 -11.66
CA ALA A 138 -5.64 2.72 -13.08
C ALA A 138 -6.79 1.99 -13.79
N SER A 139 -7.48 1.05 -13.12
CA SER A 139 -8.62 0.30 -13.68
C SER A 139 -9.99 0.94 -13.39
N ALA A 140 -10.05 2.14 -12.81
CA ALA A 140 -11.27 2.85 -12.39
C ALA A 140 -12.18 2.06 -11.41
N GLN A 141 -11.61 1.08 -10.71
CA GLN A 141 -12.28 0.37 -9.63
C GLN A 141 -12.23 1.14 -8.31
N LEU A 142 -11.28 2.08 -8.18
CA LEU A 142 -11.17 3.05 -7.12
C LEU A 142 -11.25 4.45 -7.72
N ASP A 143 -11.84 5.40 -7.02
CA ASP A 143 -12.03 6.77 -7.48
C ASP A 143 -11.01 7.73 -6.86
N VAL A 144 -10.58 7.46 -5.64
CA VAL A 144 -9.55 8.22 -4.91
C VAL A 144 -8.84 7.29 -3.93
N GLY A 145 -7.57 7.51 -3.68
CA GLY A 145 -6.80 6.74 -2.71
C GLY A 145 -5.85 7.60 -1.91
N LEU A 146 -5.57 7.24 -0.66
CA LEU A 146 -4.50 7.82 0.14
C LEU A 146 -3.23 7.00 -0.05
N VAL A 147 -2.25 7.54 -0.74
CA VAL A 147 -1.05 6.80 -1.15
C VAL A 147 0.20 7.34 -0.47
N HIS A 148 1.12 6.45 -0.12
CA HIS A 148 2.42 6.82 0.42
C HIS A 148 3.40 7.17 -0.69
N HIS A 149 4.11 8.27 -0.50
CA HIS A 149 5.19 8.71 -1.38
C HIS A 149 6.54 8.04 -1.03
N PRO A 150 7.47 7.92 -2.00
CA PRO A 150 7.34 8.37 -3.40
C PRO A 150 6.47 7.43 -4.26
N VAL A 151 5.70 8.03 -5.17
CA VAL A 151 4.90 7.36 -6.18
C VAL A 151 5.21 7.98 -7.54
N ASP A 152 5.52 7.16 -8.52
CA ASP A 152 5.63 7.55 -9.92
C ASP A 152 4.39 7.06 -10.66
N ALA A 153 3.47 7.99 -10.98
CA ALA A 153 2.23 7.71 -11.68
C ALA A 153 1.77 8.97 -12.44
N ALA A 154 2.21 9.07 -13.70
CA ALA A 154 1.93 10.21 -14.57
C ALA A 154 0.43 10.44 -14.85
N ASP A 155 -0.38 9.37 -14.80
CA ASP A 155 -1.83 9.41 -15.07
C ASP A 155 -2.67 9.81 -13.84
N LEU A 156 -2.02 10.10 -12.71
CA LEU A 156 -2.70 10.52 -11.48
C LEU A 156 -2.47 12.00 -11.17
N ARG A 157 -3.47 12.61 -10.57
CA ARG A 157 -3.32 13.88 -9.85
C ARG A 157 -3.21 13.60 -8.37
N PHE A 158 -2.42 14.42 -7.71
CA PHE A 158 -2.20 14.35 -6.27
C PHE A 158 -2.71 15.60 -5.60
N GLY A 159 -3.33 15.42 -4.45
CA GLY A 159 -3.58 16.51 -3.49
C GLY A 159 -2.31 16.92 -2.77
N PRO A 160 -2.39 17.88 -1.84
CA PRO A 160 -1.27 18.24 -0.98
C PRO A 160 -0.70 17.04 -0.24
N THR A 161 0.63 17.01 -0.13
CA THR A 161 1.32 15.94 0.62
C THR A 161 1.44 16.33 2.07
N VAL A 162 0.93 15.47 2.95
CA VAL A 162 1.15 15.56 4.39
C VAL A 162 2.34 14.68 4.75
N GLU A 163 3.35 15.28 5.34
CA GLU A 163 4.53 14.58 5.81
C GLU A 163 4.47 14.34 7.31
N VAL A 164 4.83 13.13 7.73
CA VAL A 164 4.96 12.75 9.13
C VAL A 164 6.38 12.29 9.41
N THR A 165 6.95 12.82 10.50
CA THR A 165 8.26 12.42 10.99
C THR A 165 8.22 11.00 11.52
N LEU A 166 9.20 10.19 11.14
CA LEU A 166 9.42 8.86 11.68
C LEU A 166 10.55 8.85 12.67
N GLY A 167 10.41 8.03 13.69
CA GLY A 167 11.49 7.72 14.62
C GLY A 167 11.72 6.22 14.65
N ILE A 168 12.71 5.82 15.41
CA ILE A 168 13.06 4.43 15.61
C ILE A 168 12.22 3.81 16.74
N VAL A 169 11.64 2.67 16.47
CA VAL A 169 10.94 1.82 17.43
C VAL A 169 11.82 0.63 17.79
N LEU A 170 12.05 0.45 19.07
CA LEU A 170 12.93 -0.59 19.60
C LEU A 170 12.45 -1.02 21.00
N PRO A 171 12.87 -2.19 21.52
CA PRO A 171 12.50 -2.60 22.87
C PRO A 171 13.01 -1.62 23.92
N ARG A 172 12.23 -1.32 24.96
CA ARG A 172 12.71 -0.45 26.07
C ARG A 172 13.95 -0.97 26.76
N THR A 173 14.23 -2.27 26.67
CA THR A 173 15.42 -2.90 27.22
C THR A 173 16.67 -2.66 26.39
N SER A 174 16.53 -2.14 25.16
CA SER A 174 17.67 -1.82 24.31
C SER A 174 18.51 -0.69 24.92
N PRO A 175 19.84 -0.77 24.87
CA PRO A 175 20.72 0.32 25.28
C PRO A 175 20.44 1.63 24.54
N LEU A 176 20.07 1.54 23.24
CA LEU A 176 19.72 2.69 22.40
C LEU A 176 18.48 3.44 22.91
N ALA A 177 17.58 2.77 23.65
CA ALA A 177 16.42 3.41 24.24
C ALA A 177 16.74 4.49 25.28
N ARG A 178 18.00 4.56 25.75
CA ARG A 178 18.47 5.58 26.70
C ARG A 178 18.93 6.88 26.01
N LEU A 179 19.19 6.82 24.73
CA LEU A 179 19.58 7.98 23.95
C LEU A 179 18.39 8.95 23.78
N ARG A 180 18.67 10.23 23.62
CA ARG A 180 17.63 11.23 23.34
C ARG A 180 17.19 11.17 21.88
N GLU A 181 18.12 10.92 20.98
CA GLU A 181 17.94 10.73 19.55
C GLU A 181 18.92 9.65 19.09
N ILE A 182 18.65 9.03 17.95
CA ILE A 182 19.43 7.91 17.41
C ILE A 182 19.80 8.24 15.97
N GLY A 183 21.10 8.21 15.64
CA GLY A 183 21.57 8.27 14.27
C GLY A 183 21.35 6.95 13.55
N LEU A 184 21.17 6.96 12.22
CA LEU A 184 21.07 5.73 11.46
C LEU A 184 22.33 4.87 11.59
N CYS A 185 23.51 5.48 11.68
CA CYS A 185 24.77 4.75 11.93
C CYS A 185 24.81 3.98 13.26
N ASP A 186 24.07 4.44 14.30
CA ASP A 186 23.99 3.76 15.58
C ASP A 186 23.24 2.42 15.50
N LEU A 187 22.51 2.20 14.40
CA LEU A 187 21.75 0.97 14.13
C LEU A 187 22.60 -0.12 13.47
N ALA A 188 23.90 0.10 13.28
CA ALA A 188 24.80 -0.88 12.68
C ALA A 188 24.68 -2.24 13.37
N GLY A 189 24.54 -3.31 12.58
CA GLY A 189 24.35 -4.67 13.07
C GLY A 189 22.92 -5.04 13.49
N HIS A 190 21.96 -4.13 13.47
CA HIS A 190 20.55 -4.44 13.72
C HIS A 190 19.85 -4.93 12.45
N ASP A 191 18.89 -5.85 12.64
CA ASP A 191 17.91 -6.19 11.62
C ASP A 191 16.87 -5.08 11.52
N LEU A 192 16.24 -4.91 10.34
CA LEU A 192 15.16 -3.95 10.10
C LEU A 192 13.84 -4.69 9.90
N VAL A 193 12.78 -4.22 10.57
CA VAL A 193 11.41 -4.65 10.31
C VAL A 193 10.74 -3.59 9.44
N LEU A 194 10.30 -3.99 8.25
CA LEU A 194 9.73 -3.09 7.25
C LEU A 194 8.53 -3.75 6.56
N ALA A 195 7.63 -2.96 6.00
CA ALA A 195 6.57 -3.49 5.15
C ALA A 195 7.14 -4.20 3.91
N PRO A 196 6.48 -5.27 3.40
CA PRO A 196 6.92 -5.90 2.16
C PRO A 196 7.02 -4.90 1.02
N ARG A 197 8.05 -5.00 0.18
CA ARG A 197 8.23 -4.12 -0.99
C ARG A 197 6.98 -4.06 -1.88
N ALA A 198 6.29 -5.20 -2.02
CA ALA A 198 5.08 -5.31 -2.83
C ALA A 198 3.90 -4.42 -2.37
N THR A 199 3.90 -3.91 -1.13
CA THR A 199 2.82 -3.05 -0.60
C THR A 199 2.99 -1.58 -0.96
N ALA A 200 4.23 -1.09 -1.00
CA ALA A 200 4.59 0.28 -1.36
C ALA A 200 6.05 0.31 -1.86
N PRO A 201 6.30 -0.06 -3.14
CA PRO A 201 7.66 -0.25 -3.65
C PRO A 201 8.54 0.98 -3.51
N GLY A 202 8.04 2.16 -3.90
CA GLY A 202 8.78 3.41 -3.83
C GLY A 202 9.17 3.77 -2.40
N TRP A 203 8.25 3.63 -1.45
CA TRP A 203 8.56 3.87 -0.04
C TRP A 203 9.60 2.88 0.51
N HIS A 204 9.44 1.60 0.23
CA HIS A 204 10.38 0.56 0.67
C HIS A 204 11.81 0.85 0.19
N ASP A 205 11.97 1.15 -1.09
CA ASP A 205 13.26 1.43 -1.69
C ASP A 205 13.86 2.73 -1.15
N HIS A 206 13.04 3.79 -0.99
CA HIS A 206 13.44 5.05 -0.37
C HIS A 206 14.02 4.87 1.05
N VAL A 207 13.34 4.08 1.91
CA VAL A 207 13.84 3.80 3.27
C VAL A 207 15.22 3.16 3.23
N LEU A 208 15.43 2.17 2.36
CA LEU A 208 16.72 1.48 2.26
C LEU A 208 17.82 2.37 1.68
N ASP A 209 17.48 3.28 0.77
CA ASP A 209 18.44 4.23 0.20
C ASP A 209 18.89 5.26 1.25
N VAL A 210 17.96 5.82 2.02
CA VAL A 210 18.28 6.71 3.14
C VAL A 210 19.13 5.99 4.19
N CYS A 211 18.74 4.78 4.59
CA CYS A 211 19.54 3.98 5.52
C CYS A 211 20.97 3.81 5.03
N ARG A 212 21.15 3.45 3.77
CA ARG A 212 22.46 3.20 3.18
C ARG A 212 23.31 4.49 3.12
N ALA A 213 22.68 5.61 2.74
CA ALA A 213 23.35 6.91 2.66
C ALA A 213 23.91 7.36 4.02
N ASP A 214 23.18 7.06 5.12
CA ASP A 214 23.55 7.47 6.48
C ASP A 214 24.22 6.34 7.30
N GLY A 215 24.79 5.33 6.60
CA GLY A 215 25.66 4.33 7.21
C GLY A 215 24.94 3.16 7.90
N PHE A 216 23.63 2.98 7.67
CA PHE A 216 22.89 1.83 8.15
C PHE A 216 22.58 0.85 7.01
N THR A 217 23.21 -0.32 7.03
CA THR A 217 22.84 -1.44 6.16
C THR A 217 22.30 -2.56 7.03
N PRO A 218 21.00 -2.83 7.02
CA PRO A 218 20.39 -3.89 7.82
C PRO A 218 21.01 -5.25 7.48
N ALA A 219 21.35 -6.05 8.49
CA ALA A 219 21.87 -7.40 8.28
C ALA A 219 20.79 -8.29 7.65
N ARG A 220 19.54 -8.12 8.08
CA ARG A 220 18.34 -8.78 7.52
C ARG A 220 17.17 -7.81 7.51
N ILE A 221 16.28 -7.99 6.53
CA ILE A 221 14.99 -7.29 6.49
C ILE A 221 13.90 -8.32 6.78
N ARG A 222 13.10 -8.04 7.79
CA ARG A 222 11.92 -8.82 8.14
C ARG A 222 10.67 -8.06 7.75
N HIS A 223 9.65 -8.78 7.30
CA HIS A 223 8.46 -8.15 6.77
C HIS A 223 7.30 -8.23 7.75
N ALA A 224 6.65 -7.08 7.96
CA ALA A 224 5.41 -6.95 8.70
C ALA A 224 4.38 -6.20 7.85
N ARG A 225 3.15 -6.75 7.74
CA ARG A 225 2.07 -6.14 6.94
C ARG A 225 1.16 -5.24 7.75
N ASN A 226 1.20 -5.36 9.06
CA ASN A 226 0.39 -4.54 9.95
C ASN A 226 1.21 -4.10 11.18
N PRO A 227 0.79 -3.00 11.82
CA PRO A 227 1.49 -2.41 12.96
C PRO A 227 1.66 -3.34 14.16
N GLU A 228 0.65 -4.14 14.48
CA GLU A 228 0.68 -5.04 15.65
C GLU A 228 1.74 -6.14 15.47
N PHE A 229 1.83 -6.72 14.27
CA PHE A 229 2.85 -7.72 13.96
C PHE A 229 4.25 -7.10 13.94
N LEU A 230 4.38 -5.85 13.42
CA LEU A 230 5.64 -5.09 13.47
C LEU A 230 6.11 -4.92 14.91
N LEU A 231 5.25 -4.43 15.81
CA LEU A 231 5.58 -4.26 17.23
C LEU A 231 5.94 -5.60 17.88
N GLY A 232 5.25 -6.67 17.54
CA GLY A 232 5.57 -8.03 18.00
C GLY A 232 6.96 -8.48 17.59
N LEU A 233 7.38 -8.26 16.35
CA LEU A 233 8.73 -8.59 15.88
C LEU A 233 9.80 -7.75 16.60
N VAL A 234 9.55 -6.44 16.78
CA VAL A 234 10.47 -5.56 17.52
C VAL A 234 10.62 -6.02 18.95
N LEU A 235 9.53 -6.32 19.68
CA LEU A 235 9.57 -6.82 21.05
C LEU A 235 10.30 -8.15 21.19
N SER A 236 10.21 -9.01 20.17
CA SER A 236 10.89 -10.29 20.14
C SER A 236 12.37 -10.19 19.76
N GLY A 237 12.90 -8.98 19.57
CA GLY A 237 14.31 -8.74 19.23
C GLY A 237 14.65 -9.08 17.77
N HIS A 238 13.65 -9.17 16.89
CA HIS A 238 13.83 -9.47 15.48
C HIS A 238 14.23 -8.26 14.62
N GLY A 239 14.49 -7.13 15.23
CA GLY A 239 14.96 -5.93 14.56
C GLY A 239 14.36 -4.65 15.15
N VAL A 240 14.69 -3.54 14.53
CA VAL A 240 14.15 -2.22 14.81
C VAL A 240 13.20 -1.81 13.68
N ALA A 241 12.34 -0.82 13.91
CA ALA A 241 11.42 -0.33 12.88
C ALA A 241 11.37 1.19 12.86
N PHE A 242 11.03 1.77 11.71
CA PHE A 242 10.79 3.21 11.57
C PHE A 242 9.29 3.46 11.56
N GLU A 243 8.79 4.13 12.60
CA GLU A 243 7.37 4.41 12.74
C GLU A 243 7.09 5.74 13.44
N GLN A 244 5.83 6.17 13.39
CA GLN A 244 5.37 7.34 14.11
C GLN A 244 5.32 7.06 15.62
N GLU A 245 5.57 8.10 16.43
CA GLU A 245 5.49 8.00 17.89
C GLU A 245 4.12 7.50 18.38
N ALA A 246 3.05 7.93 17.71
CA ALA A 246 1.67 7.52 18.04
C ALA A 246 1.47 6.00 17.97
N LEU A 247 2.14 5.30 17.05
CA LEU A 247 2.10 3.84 16.99
C LEU A 247 2.83 3.22 18.18
N ALA A 248 4.03 3.68 18.48
CA ALA A 248 4.83 3.14 19.59
C ALA A 248 4.14 3.32 20.95
N ARG A 249 3.36 4.38 21.12
CA ARG A 249 2.60 4.62 22.35
C ARG A 249 1.52 3.56 22.64
N ARG A 250 1.12 2.77 21.64
CA ARG A 250 0.15 1.67 21.82
C ARG A 250 0.75 0.48 22.57
N GLU A 251 2.07 0.35 22.58
CA GLU A 251 2.78 -0.75 23.22
C GLU A 251 3.81 -0.21 24.23
N PRO A 252 3.49 -0.20 25.53
CA PRO A 252 4.36 0.38 26.56
C PRO A 252 5.74 -0.26 26.70
N ARG A 253 5.94 -1.47 26.17
CA ARG A 253 7.23 -2.19 26.24
C ARG A 253 8.22 -1.78 25.16
N VAL A 254 7.79 -1.04 24.15
CA VAL A 254 8.70 -0.42 23.18
C VAL A 254 9.04 1.00 23.58
N ALA A 255 10.15 1.52 23.07
CA ALA A 255 10.53 2.91 23.11
C ALA A 255 10.51 3.46 21.69
N TRP A 256 10.09 4.71 21.55
CA TRP A 256 10.27 5.50 20.36
C TRP A 256 11.35 6.56 20.60
N ARG A 257 12.22 6.76 19.62
CA ARG A 257 13.22 7.82 19.65
C ARG A 257 13.26 8.52 18.29
N PRO A 258 13.39 9.86 18.27
CA PRO A 258 13.57 10.57 17.03
C PRO A 258 14.87 10.16 16.36
N LEU A 259 14.88 10.20 15.02
CA LEU A 259 16.10 10.02 14.25
C LEU A 259 16.88 11.34 14.19
N ALA A 260 18.17 11.28 14.42
CA ALA A 260 19.06 12.44 14.34
C ALA A 260 19.02 13.02 12.90
N GLY A 261 18.78 14.33 12.81
CA GLY A 261 18.68 15.01 11.52
C GLY A 261 17.38 14.79 10.75
N ASP A 262 16.41 14.04 11.29
CA ASP A 262 15.10 13.77 10.68
C ASP A 262 15.18 13.24 9.21
N PRO A 263 15.99 12.21 8.94
CA PRO A 263 16.28 11.76 7.58
C PRO A 263 15.11 11.01 6.91
N LEU A 264 14.13 10.57 7.70
CA LEU A 264 13.00 9.79 7.21
C LEU A 264 11.67 10.47 7.54
N ARG A 265 10.99 10.93 6.51
CA ARG A 265 9.62 11.43 6.57
C ARG A 265 8.72 10.61 5.66
N ARG A 266 7.58 10.19 6.16
CA ARG A 266 6.59 9.49 5.35
C ARG A 266 5.60 10.50 4.80
N GLY A 267 5.67 10.76 3.49
CA GLY A 267 4.68 11.57 2.78
C GLY A 267 3.45 10.73 2.44
N MET A 268 2.27 11.33 2.58
CA MET A 268 1.01 10.76 2.12
C MET A 268 0.17 11.85 1.47
N SER A 269 -0.49 11.53 0.36
CA SER A 269 -1.47 12.41 -0.30
C SER A 269 -2.64 11.63 -0.84
N ALA A 270 -3.74 12.33 -1.08
CA ALA A 270 -4.82 11.78 -1.91
C ALA A 270 -4.37 11.73 -3.37
N ALA A 271 -4.72 10.66 -4.07
CA ALA A 271 -4.45 10.47 -5.49
C ALA A 271 -5.72 10.08 -6.23
N TRP A 272 -5.94 10.60 -7.42
CA TRP A 272 -7.08 10.27 -8.29
C TRP A 272 -6.71 10.37 -9.78
N PRO A 273 -7.43 9.69 -10.69
CA PRO A 273 -7.14 9.74 -12.12
C PRO A 273 -7.21 11.16 -12.68
N ALA A 274 -6.23 11.55 -13.52
CA ALA A 274 -6.13 12.91 -14.08
C ALA A 274 -7.31 13.26 -15.00
N ASP A 275 -7.74 12.30 -15.84
CA ASP A 275 -8.68 12.57 -16.93
C ASP A 275 -10.13 12.21 -16.60
N THR A 276 -10.37 11.32 -15.63
CA THR A 276 -11.70 10.79 -15.32
C THR A 276 -11.98 10.79 -13.83
N ALA A 277 -11.55 11.86 -13.15
CA ALA A 277 -11.75 12.03 -11.71
C ALA A 277 -13.25 12.01 -11.36
N HIS A 278 -13.61 11.27 -10.32
CA HIS A 278 -14.91 11.44 -9.69
C HIS A 278 -15.02 12.88 -9.16
N PRO A 279 -16.14 13.59 -9.36
CA PRO A 279 -16.26 15.01 -8.97
C PRO A 279 -15.92 15.29 -7.51
N ALA A 280 -16.20 14.32 -6.61
CA ALA A 280 -15.92 14.43 -5.18
C ALA A 280 -14.47 14.07 -4.80
N ALA A 281 -13.64 13.52 -5.70
CA ALA A 281 -12.28 13.06 -5.35
C ALA A 281 -11.39 14.20 -4.81
N PRO A 282 -11.33 15.42 -5.42
CA PRO A 282 -10.55 16.51 -4.87
C PRO A 282 -11.04 16.96 -3.49
N ARG A 283 -12.39 16.94 -3.26
CA ARG A 283 -12.98 17.28 -1.96
C ARG A 283 -12.60 16.26 -0.90
N PHE A 284 -12.70 14.98 -1.20
CA PHE A 284 -12.22 13.91 -0.32
C PHE A 284 -10.74 14.11 0.04
N GLY A 285 -9.90 14.45 -0.94
CA GLY A 285 -8.48 14.74 -0.72
C GLY A 285 -8.25 15.88 0.27
N ALA A 286 -8.99 16.98 0.15
CA ALA A 286 -8.90 18.11 1.07
C ALA A 286 -9.35 17.73 2.50
N LEU A 287 -10.40 16.93 2.63
CA LEU A 287 -10.87 16.44 3.94
C LEU A 287 -9.85 15.50 4.59
N ALA A 288 -9.25 14.62 3.80
CA ALA A 288 -8.21 13.72 4.28
C ALA A 288 -6.95 14.48 4.73
N GLU A 289 -6.51 15.48 3.95
CA GLU A 289 -5.42 16.38 4.35
C GLU A 289 -5.68 17.05 5.69
N ALA A 290 -6.83 17.67 5.86
CA ALA A 290 -7.20 18.34 7.10
C ALA A 290 -7.24 17.40 8.31
N VAL A 291 -7.64 16.14 8.11
CA VAL A 291 -7.61 15.11 9.17
C VAL A 291 -6.17 14.70 9.49
N LEU A 292 -5.34 14.51 8.47
CA LEU A 292 -3.96 14.07 8.62
C LEU A 292 -3.06 15.15 9.23
N THR A 293 -3.32 16.43 8.94
CA THR A 293 -2.62 17.58 9.56
C THR A 293 -3.11 17.88 10.97
N GLY A 294 -4.19 17.23 11.42
CA GLY A 294 -4.79 17.49 12.72
C GLY A 294 -5.62 18.79 12.78
N GLU A 295 -5.87 19.42 11.65
CA GLU A 295 -6.73 20.61 11.58
C GLU A 295 -8.18 20.22 11.92
N GLY A 296 -8.67 20.71 13.06
CA GLY A 296 -10.03 20.47 13.52
C GLY A 296 -10.26 19.14 14.25
N ASN A 297 -9.22 18.51 14.74
CA ASN A 297 -9.38 17.45 15.73
C ASN A 297 -9.78 18.13 17.06
N PRO A 298 -11.00 17.94 17.60
CA PRO A 298 -11.27 18.36 18.96
C PRO A 298 -10.25 17.67 19.85
N ALA A 299 -9.61 18.44 20.71
CA ALA A 299 -8.54 18.02 21.62
C ALA A 299 -8.78 16.58 22.07
N THR A 300 -7.76 15.71 21.92
CA THR A 300 -7.74 14.33 22.40
C THR A 300 -8.61 14.21 23.64
N PRO A 301 -9.69 13.41 23.67
CA PRO A 301 -10.45 13.25 24.90
C PRO A 301 -9.47 12.86 25.98
N PRO A 302 -9.60 13.40 27.21
CA PRO A 302 -8.73 13.01 28.31
C PRO A 302 -8.65 11.50 28.35
N ALA A 303 -7.46 10.95 28.57
CA ALA A 303 -7.24 9.52 28.62
C ALA A 303 -8.38 8.89 29.43
N PRO A 304 -9.06 7.85 28.91
CA PRO A 304 -10.13 7.23 29.67
C PRO A 304 -9.56 6.87 31.04
N ASP A 305 -10.26 7.23 32.09
CA ASP A 305 -9.92 6.82 33.45
C ASP A 305 -9.47 5.37 33.42
N ALA A 306 -8.37 5.08 34.13
CA ALA A 306 -7.76 3.76 34.14
C ALA A 306 -8.84 2.67 34.19
N PRO A 307 -8.78 1.65 33.32
CA PRO A 307 -9.84 0.66 33.24
C PRO A 307 -10.09 0.12 34.64
N ARG A 308 -11.32 0.32 35.15
CA ARG A 308 -11.73 -0.27 36.41
C ARG A 308 -11.49 -1.76 36.31
N PRO A 309 -10.80 -2.39 37.28
CA PRO A 309 -10.60 -3.82 37.23
C PRO A 309 -11.96 -4.51 37.07
N TRP A 310 -12.07 -5.45 36.15
CA TRP A 310 -13.25 -6.25 35.93
C TRP A 310 -13.60 -6.96 37.23
N SER A 311 -14.53 -6.40 38.01
CA SER A 311 -15.13 -7.12 39.09
C SER A 311 -16.13 -8.11 38.49
N VAL A 312 -15.67 -9.32 38.22
CA VAL A 312 -16.55 -10.45 37.95
C VAL A 312 -17.31 -10.73 39.22
N VAL A 313 -18.53 -10.19 39.33
CA VAL A 313 -19.47 -10.57 40.39
C VAL A 313 -19.97 -11.96 40.03
N TYR A 314 -19.29 -12.99 40.53
CA TYR A 314 -19.88 -14.32 40.64
C TYR A 314 -20.94 -14.27 41.71
N THR A 315 -22.20 -14.24 41.36
CA THR A 315 -23.31 -14.55 42.27
C THR A 315 -23.46 -16.06 42.30
N PRO A 316 -23.16 -16.74 43.42
CA PRO A 316 -23.46 -18.17 43.52
C PRO A 316 -24.97 -18.34 43.57
N ASN A 317 -25.53 -19.09 42.62
CA ASN A 317 -26.91 -19.56 42.71
C ASN A 317 -27.05 -20.46 43.94
N ARG A 318 -27.96 -20.12 44.81
CA ARG A 318 -28.52 -21.00 45.81
C ARG A 318 -29.64 -21.86 45.21
#